data_d2d72def498067198169866174c83ed6
#
_entry.id   d2d72def498067198169866174c83ed6
#
_cell.length_a   1.000
_cell.length_b   1.000
_cell.length_c   1.000
_cell.angle_alpha   90.00
_cell.angle_beta   90.00
_cell.angle_gamma   90.00
#
_symmetry.space_group_name_H-M   'P 1'
#
loop_
_entity.id
_entity.type
_entity.pdbx_description
1 polymer ?
#
loop_
_entity_poly.entity_id
_entity_poly.type
_entity_poly.pdbx_seq_one_letter_code
_entity_poly.pdbx_strand_id
1 'polypeptide(L)'
;MSDEFIYRVAFKEPPLLGVDERTEFYFHSLAAIYEVFTARQIGCKVTRLWNIGVSDGNTYDGRRCKITKEPILRKRQNKPV
;
A
#
# COMPACT_ATOMS: atom_id res chain seq x y z
N MET A 1 -3.04 19.89 -11.55
CA MET A 1 -3.35 19.37 -11.05
C MET A 1 -2.56 18.56 -10.35
N SER A 2 -2.58 18.41 -9.35
CA SER A 2 -1.70 17.63 -8.66
C SER A 2 -1.96 16.19 -8.89
N ASP A 3 -0.93 15.45 -8.81
CA ASP A 3 -1.04 14.03 -8.94
C ASP A 3 -1.28 13.47 -7.58
N GLU A 4 -2.32 12.72 -7.44
CA GLU A 4 -2.65 12.11 -6.18
C GLU A 4 -2.42 10.63 -6.27
N PHE A 5 -1.82 10.06 -5.24
CA PHE A 5 -1.49 8.66 -5.22
C PHE A 5 -1.89 8.05 -3.90
N ILE A 6 -2.07 6.76 -3.92
CA ILE A 6 -2.36 6.01 -2.72
C ILE A 6 -1.50 4.77 -2.78
N TYR A 7 -1.10 4.26 -1.64
CA TYR A 7 -0.32 3.03 -1.59
C TYR A 7 -1.21 1.91 -1.16
N ARG A 8 -1.23 0.86 -1.96
CA ARG A 8 -2.07 -0.29 -1.70
C ARG A 8 -1.21 -1.38 -1.11
N VAL A 9 -1.61 -1.90 0.03
CA VAL A 9 -0.94 -3.00 0.70
C VAL A 9 -1.86 -4.19 0.62
N ALA A 10 -1.46 -5.21 -0.11
CA ALA A 10 -2.26 -6.42 -0.28
C ALA A 10 -1.55 -7.56 0.44
N PHE A 11 -2.11 -7.98 1.55
CA PHE A 11 -1.55 -9.08 2.33
C PHE A 11 -1.97 -10.42 1.75
N LYS A 12 -1.12 -11.40 1.87
CA LYS A 12 -1.44 -12.73 1.40
C LYS A 12 -2.37 -13.45 2.38
N GLU A 13 -2.35 -13.03 3.65
CA GLU A 13 -3.25 -13.52 4.65
C GLU A 13 -3.67 -12.36 5.51
N PRO A 14 -4.87 -12.35 6.06
CA PRO A 14 -5.30 -11.22 6.87
C PRO A 14 -4.34 -10.98 8.03
N PRO A 15 -3.82 -9.76 8.16
CA PRO A 15 -2.86 -9.48 9.22
C PRO A 15 -3.50 -9.32 10.59
N LEU A 16 -4.82 -9.12 10.64
CA LEU A 16 -5.52 -8.91 11.89
C LEU A 16 -6.49 -10.07 12.12
N LEU A 17 -5.93 -11.27 12.18
CA LEU A 17 -6.75 -12.47 12.33
C LEU A 17 -7.62 -12.38 13.56
N GLY A 18 -8.86 -12.77 13.39
CA GLY A 18 -9.80 -12.76 14.50
C GLY A 18 -10.43 -11.42 14.75
N VAL A 19 -9.94 -10.37 14.10
CA VAL A 19 -10.47 -9.04 14.27
C VAL A 19 -11.00 -8.51 12.96
N ASP A 20 -10.21 -8.64 11.90
CA ASP A 20 -10.55 -8.08 10.61
C ASP A 20 -9.98 -9.02 9.57
N GLU A 21 -10.81 -9.48 8.63
CA GLU A 21 -10.35 -10.41 7.63
C GLU A 21 -9.93 -9.75 6.34
N ARG A 22 -9.86 -8.43 6.33
CA ARG A 22 -9.44 -7.76 5.12
C ARG A 22 -7.99 -8.04 4.84
N THR A 23 -7.63 -8.08 3.57
CA THR A 23 -6.26 -8.28 3.16
C THR A 23 -5.72 -7.07 2.41
N GLU A 24 -6.57 -6.12 2.03
CA GLU A 24 -6.13 -4.95 1.30
C GLU A 24 -6.38 -3.70 2.10
N PHE A 25 -5.37 -2.86 2.16
CA PHE A 25 -5.43 -1.61 2.89
C PHE A 25 -4.80 -0.52 2.05
N TYR A 26 -5.27 0.70 2.22
CA TYR A 26 -4.80 1.82 1.43
C TYR A 26 -4.28 2.93 2.33
N PHE A 27 -3.16 3.53 1.94
CA PHE A 27 -2.52 4.56 2.74
C PHE A 27 -2.06 5.67 1.81
N HIS A 28 -1.99 6.88 2.34
CA HIS A 28 -1.56 8.00 1.53
C HIS A 28 -0.05 8.22 1.60
N SER A 29 0.67 7.46 2.39
CA SER A 29 2.12 7.53 2.43
C SER A 29 2.66 6.19 2.91
N LEU A 30 3.94 5.94 2.60
CA LEU A 30 4.56 4.70 3.07
C LEU A 30 4.73 4.73 4.59
N ALA A 31 5.01 5.91 5.14
CA ALA A 31 5.16 6.01 6.58
C ALA A 31 3.85 5.70 7.30
N ALA A 32 2.72 6.05 6.69
CA ALA A 32 1.43 5.79 7.31
C ALA A 32 1.16 4.30 7.48
N ILE A 33 1.74 3.48 6.60
CA ILE A 33 1.58 2.03 6.71
C ILE A 33 2.08 1.57 8.06
N TYR A 34 3.21 2.13 8.49
CA TYR A 34 3.87 1.69 9.72
C TYR A 34 3.27 2.31 10.97
N GLU A 35 2.26 3.17 10.80
CA GLU A 35 1.51 3.64 11.94
C GLU A 35 0.38 2.66 12.27
N VAL A 36 0.06 1.77 11.34
CA VAL A 36 -1.00 0.79 11.54
C VAL A 36 -0.40 -0.60 11.71
N PHE A 37 0.59 -0.94 10.90
CA PHE A 37 1.19 -2.26 10.92
C PHE A 37 2.65 -2.18 11.33
N THR A 38 3.16 -3.23 11.94
CA THR A 38 4.56 -3.27 12.33
C THR A 38 5.40 -3.76 11.17
N ALA A 39 6.70 -3.52 11.26
CA ALA A 39 7.61 -4.00 10.24
C ALA A 39 7.54 -5.53 10.14
N ARG A 40 7.24 -6.19 11.25
CA ARG A 40 7.13 -7.64 11.24
C ARG A 40 5.91 -8.08 10.42
N GLN A 41 4.81 -7.34 10.54
CA GLN A 41 3.60 -7.70 9.79
C GLN A 41 3.80 -7.43 8.30
N ILE A 42 4.51 -6.37 7.96
CA ILE A 42 4.76 -6.05 6.56
C ILE A 42 5.83 -6.96 5.99
N GLY A 43 6.84 -7.27 6.78
CA GLY A 43 7.93 -8.12 6.35
C GLY A 43 9.22 -7.36 6.09
N CYS A 44 9.20 -6.03 6.23
CA CYS A 44 10.40 -5.23 6.09
C CYS A 44 10.15 -3.87 6.70
N LYS A 45 11.21 -3.09 6.85
CA LYS A 45 11.10 -1.75 7.38
C LYS A 45 10.85 -0.78 6.23
N VAL A 46 10.38 0.42 6.57
CA VAL A 46 10.03 1.40 5.56
C VAL A 46 11.23 1.78 4.69
N THR A 47 12.44 1.73 5.25
CA THR A 47 13.63 2.08 4.46
C THR A 47 13.80 1.15 3.27
N ARG A 48 13.38 -0.10 3.41
CA ARG A 48 13.48 -1.01 2.29
C ARG A 48 12.54 -0.59 1.17
N LEU A 49 11.37 -0.11 1.53
CA LEU A 49 10.42 0.34 0.52
C LEU A 49 10.96 1.57 -0.19
N TRP A 50 11.65 2.44 0.53
CA TRP A 50 12.26 3.61 -0.10
C TRP A 50 13.38 3.17 -1.04
N ASN A 51 14.19 2.20 -0.61
CA ASN A 51 15.32 1.75 -1.44
C ASN A 51 14.86 1.04 -2.69
N ILE A 52 13.75 0.33 -2.62
CA ILE A 52 13.20 -0.33 -3.79
C ILE A 52 12.62 0.71 -4.74
N GLY A 53 12.18 1.83 -4.21
CA GLY A 53 11.59 2.87 -5.04
C GLY A 53 10.10 2.72 -5.20
N VAL A 54 9.42 2.27 -4.13
CA VAL A 54 7.96 2.13 -4.20
C VAL A 54 7.32 3.49 -4.47
N SER A 55 7.90 4.56 -3.91
CA SER A 55 7.35 5.89 -4.13
C SER A 55 7.59 6.34 -5.57
N ASP A 56 8.45 5.67 -6.32
CA ASP A 56 8.68 5.97 -7.72
C ASP A 56 7.89 5.04 -8.64
N GLY A 57 7.04 4.22 -8.07
CA GLY A 57 6.21 3.35 -8.87
C GLY A 57 6.63 1.90 -8.92
N ASN A 58 7.73 1.56 -8.26
CA ASN A 58 8.17 0.17 -8.22
C ASN A 58 7.32 -0.61 -7.23
N THR A 59 7.23 -1.90 -7.44
CA THR A 59 6.40 -2.75 -6.59
C THR A 59 7.26 -3.49 -5.58
N TYR A 60 6.82 -3.51 -4.35
CA TYR A 60 7.41 -4.38 -3.34
C TYR A 60 6.57 -5.66 -3.31
N ASP A 61 7.19 -6.77 -3.61
CA ASP A 61 6.49 -8.06 -3.60
C ASP A 61 7.21 -8.93 -2.59
N GLY A 62 6.76 -8.87 -1.36
CA GLY A 62 7.39 -9.59 -0.29
C GLY A 62 6.66 -10.87 0.04
N ARG A 63 7.16 -11.52 1.08
CA ARG A 63 6.59 -12.79 1.47
C ARG A 63 5.22 -12.63 2.10
N ARG A 64 4.99 -11.53 2.81
CA ARG A 64 3.74 -11.34 3.51
C ARG A 64 2.75 -10.47 2.78
N CYS A 65 3.22 -9.54 2.00
CA CYS A 65 2.33 -8.62 1.32
C CYS A 65 2.99 -8.03 0.09
N LYS A 66 2.16 -7.38 -0.71
CA LYS A 66 2.63 -6.70 -1.91
C LYS A 66 2.20 -5.26 -1.76
N ILE A 67 3.11 -4.33 -2.03
CA ILE A 67 2.82 -2.91 -1.88
C ILE A 67 3.05 -2.23 -3.22
N THR A 68 2.04 -1.49 -3.67
CA THR A 68 2.13 -0.78 -4.94
C THR A 68 1.67 0.65 -4.75
N LYS A 69 2.14 1.54 -5.62
CA LYS A 69 1.70 2.92 -5.65
C LYS A 69 0.68 3.03 -6.77
N GLU A 70 -0.51 3.47 -6.43
CA GLU A 70 -1.60 3.55 -7.38
C GLU A 70 -2.06 4.98 -7.54
N PRO A 71 -2.38 5.41 -8.74
CA PRO A 71 -2.92 6.75 -8.92
C PRO A 71 -4.38 6.77 -8.49
N ILE A 72 -4.81 7.92 -7.97
CA ILE A 72 -6.19 8.09 -7.59
C ILE A 72 -6.90 8.74 -8.76
N LEU A 73 -7.91 8.07 -9.28
CA LEU A 73 -8.65 8.61 -10.40
C LEU A 73 -9.84 9.39 -9.90
N ARG A 74 -10.05 10.54 -10.50
CA ARG A 74 -11.14 11.34 -10.08
C ARG A 74 -12.41 10.83 -10.70
N LYS A 75 -13.46 11.01 -9.96
CA LYS A 75 -14.72 10.53 -10.40
C LYS A 75 -15.13 10.97 -11.76
N ARG A 76 -15.01 12.23 -12.07
CA ARG A 76 -15.48 12.66 -13.34
C ARG A 76 -14.67 12.09 -14.48
N GLN A 77 -13.52 11.62 -14.20
CA GLN A 77 -12.76 11.02 -15.26
C GLN A 77 -13.27 9.69 -15.66
N ASN A 78 -14.11 9.17 -14.85
CA ASN A 78 -14.63 7.88 -15.17
C ASN A 78 -15.88 7.96 -15.89
N LYS A 79 -16.36 9.10 -16.21
CA LYS A 79 -17.54 9.20 -16.74
C LYS A 79 -17.54 8.89 -17.97
N PRO A 80 -17.88 8.14 -18.48
CA PRO A 80 -17.83 7.73 -19.71
C PRO A 80 -18.85 8.02 -20.31
N VAL A 81 -19.24 7.96 -20.31
CA VAL A 81 -19.88 8.03 -20.83
C VAL A 81 -20.57 7.76 -21.19
#